data_2d26599b0e216f9281d5ad75bf644a2b
#
_entry.id   2d26599b0e216f9281d5ad75bf644a2b
#
_cell.length_a   1.000
_cell.length_b   1.000
_cell.length_c   1.000
_cell.angle_alpha   90.00
_cell.angle_beta   90.00
_cell.angle_gamma   90.00
#
_symmetry.space_group_name_H-M   'P 1'
#
loop_
_entity.id
_entity.type
_entity.pdbx_description
1 polymer ?
#
loop_
_entity_poly.entity_id
_entity_poly.type
_entity_poly.pdbx_seq_one_letter_code
_entity_poly.pdbx_strand_id
1 'polypeptide(L)'
;MKSILLIGLGRFGRHIAQELNELGHQVMAIDSNEDRVNAVLSYVTNAQIGDSTSEYFLRSLGVGNFDVCIVTIGGNFQSSLETTSLLKELGAKLVVSRAERDVQAKFLLRNGADEVVYPEKQLAKWAAI
;
A
#
# COMPACT_ATOMS: atom_id res chain seq x y z
N MET A 1 -15.32 -6.25 -8.54
CA MET A 1 -14.51 -5.02 -8.45
C MET A 1 -14.37 -4.58 -7.00
N LYS A 2 -13.16 -4.23 -6.60
CA LYS A 2 -12.88 -3.74 -5.24
C LYS A 2 -12.29 -2.34 -5.31
N SER A 3 -12.45 -1.58 -4.22
CA SER A 3 -11.79 -0.30 -4.03
C SER A 3 -10.55 -0.49 -3.17
N ILE A 4 -9.42 -0.03 -3.66
CA ILE A 4 -8.11 -0.29 -3.05
C ILE A 4 -7.37 1.01 -2.83
N LEU A 5 -6.88 1.21 -1.61
CA LEU A 5 -5.97 2.30 -1.27
C LEU A 5 -4.55 1.72 -1.29
N LEU A 6 -3.72 2.20 -2.20
CA LEU A 6 -2.35 1.72 -2.36
C LEU A 6 -1.38 2.82 -1.96
N ILE A 7 -0.55 2.55 -0.98
CA ILE A 7 0.39 3.53 -0.41
C ILE A 7 1.82 3.05 -0.64
N GLY A 8 2.59 3.86 -1.36
CA GLY A 8 3.96 3.56 -1.73
C GLY A 8 4.05 3.12 -3.19
N LEU A 9 4.67 3.97 -4.02
CA LEU A 9 4.71 3.79 -5.47
C LEU A 9 6.14 3.59 -6.00
N GLY A 10 6.94 2.85 -5.25
CA GLY A 10 8.20 2.33 -5.75
C GLY A 10 7.94 1.26 -6.81
N ARG A 11 8.98 0.51 -7.19
CA ARG A 11 8.86 -0.51 -8.24
C ARG A 11 7.74 -1.51 -7.96
N PHE A 12 7.69 -2.05 -6.75
CA PHE A 12 6.69 -3.04 -6.38
C PHE A 12 5.28 -2.43 -6.35
N GLY A 13 5.13 -1.26 -5.75
CA GLY A 13 3.83 -0.57 -5.67
C GLY A 13 3.27 -0.23 -7.04
N ARG A 14 4.11 0.27 -7.95
CA ARG A 14 3.68 0.56 -9.33
C ARG A 14 3.24 -0.69 -10.07
N HIS A 15 3.95 -1.80 -9.86
CA HIS A 15 3.58 -3.08 -10.47
C HIS A 15 2.22 -3.55 -9.96
N ILE A 16 2.00 -3.46 -8.66
CA ILE A 16 0.71 -3.79 -8.03
C ILE A 16 -0.41 -2.90 -8.58
N ALA A 17 -0.16 -1.59 -8.70
CA ALA A 17 -1.15 -0.65 -9.24
C ALA A 17 -1.59 -1.07 -10.64
N GLN A 18 -0.64 -1.39 -11.50
CA GLN A 18 -0.91 -1.80 -12.88
C GLN A 18 -1.71 -3.10 -12.92
N GLU A 19 -1.30 -4.10 -12.16
CA GLU A 19 -1.98 -5.39 -12.10
C GLU A 19 -3.43 -5.25 -11.61
N LEU A 20 -3.65 -4.47 -10.55
CA LEU A 20 -4.98 -4.27 -10.01
C LEU A 20 -5.88 -3.51 -10.99
N ASN A 21 -5.33 -2.53 -11.68
CA ASN A 21 -6.07 -1.79 -12.70
C ASN A 21 -6.47 -2.70 -13.86
N GLU A 22 -5.58 -3.56 -14.31
CA GLU A 22 -5.87 -4.52 -15.38
C GLU A 22 -6.96 -5.52 -14.98
N LEU A 23 -7.05 -5.85 -13.69
CA LEU A 23 -8.09 -6.71 -13.15
C LEU A 23 -9.43 -6.00 -12.94
N GLY A 24 -9.49 -4.70 -13.23
CA GLY A 24 -10.73 -3.93 -13.15
C GLY A 24 -11.04 -3.34 -11.78
N HIS A 25 -10.08 -3.32 -10.86
CA HIS A 25 -10.27 -2.72 -9.54
C HIS A 25 -10.07 -1.20 -9.58
N GLN A 26 -10.71 -0.50 -8.68
CA GLN A 26 -10.51 0.94 -8.49
C GLN A 26 -9.35 1.16 -7.53
N VAL A 27 -8.32 1.86 -7.99
CA VAL A 27 -7.12 2.10 -7.19
C VAL A 27 -6.93 3.59 -6.94
N MET A 28 -6.85 3.96 -5.65
CA MET A 28 -6.36 5.25 -5.19
C MET A 28 -4.91 5.07 -4.80
N ALA A 29 -3.99 5.70 -5.52
CA ALA A 29 -2.55 5.54 -5.30
C ALA A 29 -1.98 6.76 -4.58
N ILE A 30 -1.15 6.54 -3.58
CA ILE A 30 -0.55 7.57 -2.72
C ILE A 30 0.96 7.41 -2.65
N ASP A 31 1.67 8.51 -2.81
CA ASP A 31 3.11 8.58 -2.52
C ASP A 31 3.45 10.02 -2.16
N SER A 32 4.50 10.21 -1.39
CA SER A 32 4.98 11.56 -1.05
C SER A 32 5.81 12.18 -2.19
N ASN A 33 6.23 11.37 -3.16
CA ASN A 33 7.06 11.79 -4.29
C ASN A 33 6.19 12.07 -5.51
N GLU A 34 6.23 13.31 -5.99
CA GLU A 34 5.43 13.75 -7.14
C GLU A 34 5.70 12.93 -8.41
N ASP A 35 6.97 12.63 -8.69
CA ASP A 35 7.34 11.89 -9.89
C ASP A 35 6.74 10.49 -9.88
N ARG A 36 6.71 9.86 -8.72
CA ARG A 36 6.13 8.53 -8.57
C ARG A 36 4.61 8.55 -8.75
N VAL A 37 3.95 9.57 -8.24
CA VAL A 37 2.51 9.76 -8.43
C VAL A 37 2.21 9.97 -9.92
N ASN A 38 2.97 10.85 -10.58
CA ASN A 38 2.78 11.11 -12.01
C ASN A 38 2.99 9.88 -12.87
N ALA A 39 3.89 8.99 -12.47
CA ALA A 39 4.18 7.77 -13.23
C ALA A 39 3.02 6.79 -13.28
N VAL A 40 2.07 6.85 -12.35
CA VAL A 40 0.94 5.91 -12.30
C VAL A 40 -0.39 6.51 -12.73
N LEU A 41 -0.45 7.81 -13.04
CA LEU A 41 -1.70 8.50 -13.38
C LEU A 41 -2.46 7.88 -14.54
N SER A 42 -1.75 7.28 -15.49
CA SER A 42 -2.38 6.71 -16.69
C SER A 42 -3.06 5.36 -16.45
N TYR A 43 -2.79 4.71 -15.32
CA TYR A 43 -3.34 3.38 -15.05
C TYR A 43 -3.82 3.16 -13.62
N VAL A 44 -4.26 4.23 -12.98
CA VAL A 44 -5.01 4.12 -11.71
C VAL A 44 -6.24 5.01 -11.79
N THR A 45 -7.21 4.74 -10.93
CA THR A 45 -8.45 5.51 -10.90
C THR A 45 -8.20 6.93 -10.39
N ASN A 46 -7.35 7.06 -9.39
CA ASN A 46 -6.99 8.34 -8.80
C ASN A 46 -5.61 8.22 -8.14
N ALA A 47 -4.87 9.32 -8.05
CA ALA A 47 -3.58 9.36 -7.40
C ALA A 47 -3.39 10.70 -6.70
N GLN A 48 -2.78 10.69 -5.52
CA GLN A 48 -2.51 11.91 -4.75
C GLN A 48 -1.12 11.89 -4.17
N ILE A 49 -0.53 13.10 -4.09
CA ILE A 49 0.73 13.31 -3.38
C ILE A 49 0.36 13.55 -1.91
N GLY A 50 0.99 12.82 -1.00
CA GLY A 50 0.76 13.03 0.41
C GLY A 50 1.65 12.17 1.28
N ASP A 51 1.74 12.55 2.56
CA ASP A 51 2.51 11.84 3.57
C ASP A 51 1.58 10.91 4.35
N SER A 52 1.75 9.61 4.15
CA SER A 52 0.91 8.60 4.80
C SER A 52 1.20 8.42 6.30
N THR A 53 2.24 9.07 6.83
CA THR A 53 2.47 9.10 8.28
C THR A 53 1.71 10.24 8.95
N SER A 54 1.00 11.06 8.16
CA SER A 54 0.14 12.12 8.68
C SER A 54 -1.26 11.58 8.91
N GLU A 55 -1.69 11.56 10.15
CA GLU A 55 -3.05 11.14 10.49
C GLU A 55 -4.10 12.02 9.81
N TYR A 56 -3.85 13.33 9.78
CA TYR A 56 -4.76 14.27 9.11
C TYR A 56 -4.95 13.92 7.64
N PHE A 57 -3.84 13.63 6.95
CA PHE A 57 -3.92 13.27 5.53
C PHE A 57 -4.70 11.97 5.32
N LEU A 58 -4.42 10.94 6.10
CA LEU A 58 -5.12 9.65 5.97
C LEU A 58 -6.61 9.78 6.29
N ARG A 59 -6.98 10.60 7.28
CA ARG A 59 -8.39 10.86 7.58
C ARG A 59 -9.11 11.45 6.38
N SER A 60 -8.45 12.35 5.64
CA SER A 60 -9.05 13.00 4.49
C SER A 60 -9.38 12.03 3.35
N LEU A 61 -8.77 10.86 3.33
CA LEU A 61 -8.97 9.87 2.27
C LEU A 61 -10.19 8.97 2.48
N GLY A 62 -10.75 8.94 3.68
CA GLY A 62 -11.85 8.04 3.98
C GLY A 62 -11.41 6.57 4.02
N VAL A 63 -10.41 6.27 4.83
CA VAL A 63 -9.74 4.95 4.89
C VAL A 63 -10.73 3.79 5.04
N GLY A 64 -11.76 3.95 5.86
CA GLY A 64 -12.75 2.90 6.10
C GLY A 64 -13.64 2.55 4.90
N ASN A 65 -13.61 3.37 3.85
CA ASN A 65 -14.42 3.13 2.67
C ASN A 65 -13.75 2.22 1.64
N PHE A 66 -12.46 1.94 1.81
CA PHE A 66 -11.74 1.04 0.90
C PHE A 66 -11.88 -0.41 1.35
N ASP A 67 -12.01 -1.31 0.39
CA ASP A 67 -12.06 -2.75 0.69
C ASP A 67 -10.72 -3.27 1.21
N VAL A 68 -9.62 -2.75 0.65
CA VAL A 68 -8.26 -3.14 1.04
C VAL A 68 -7.36 -1.91 1.05
N CYS A 69 -6.51 -1.82 2.06
CA CYS A 69 -5.42 -0.86 2.10
C CYS A 69 -4.10 -1.62 2.00
N ILE A 70 -3.29 -1.29 1.00
CA ILE A 70 -2.02 -1.98 0.75
C ILE A 70 -0.88 -0.99 0.98
N VAL A 71 0.06 -1.37 1.84
CA VAL A 71 1.24 -0.55 2.16
C VAL A 71 2.47 -1.21 1.55
N THR A 72 3.04 -0.56 0.53
CA THR A 72 4.21 -1.07 -0.20
C THR A 72 5.40 -0.12 -0.09
N ILE A 73 5.46 0.67 0.97
CA ILE A 73 6.59 1.57 1.23
C ILE A 73 7.86 0.73 1.37
N GLY A 74 8.85 1.01 0.53
CA GLY A 74 10.15 0.36 0.57
C GLY A 74 11.23 1.30 1.05
N GLY A 75 12.26 0.77 1.71
CA GLY A 75 13.42 1.55 2.14
C GLY A 75 13.21 2.40 3.40
N ASN A 76 12.01 2.41 3.96
CA ASN A 76 11.71 3.15 5.20
C ASN A 76 10.69 2.37 6.02
N PHE A 77 11.20 1.45 6.83
CA PHE A 77 10.34 0.59 7.64
C PHE A 77 9.53 1.38 8.67
N GLN A 78 10.12 2.41 9.26
CA GLN A 78 9.40 3.22 10.24
C GLN A 78 8.15 3.85 9.64
N SER A 79 8.26 4.43 8.45
CA SER A 79 7.11 5.03 7.76
C SER A 79 6.06 3.96 7.43
N SER A 80 6.50 2.79 7.00
CA SER A 80 5.60 1.66 6.72
C SER A 80 4.84 1.22 7.97
N LEU A 81 5.53 1.10 9.09
CA LEU A 81 4.94 0.70 10.36
C LEU A 81 3.94 1.74 10.87
N GLU A 82 4.31 3.02 10.83
CA GLU A 82 3.42 4.11 11.25
C GLU A 82 2.18 4.16 10.39
N THR A 83 2.35 4.07 9.08
CA THR A 83 1.22 4.07 8.13
C THR A 83 0.28 2.89 8.41
N THR A 84 0.82 1.69 8.58
CA THR A 84 0.04 0.49 8.89
C THR A 84 -0.78 0.68 10.16
N SER A 85 -0.16 1.19 11.21
CA SER A 85 -0.83 1.41 12.49
C SER A 85 -1.96 2.45 12.36
N LEU A 86 -1.69 3.57 11.69
CA LEU A 86 -2.68 4.62 11.47
C LEU A 86 -3.87 4.12 10.66
N LEU A 87 -3.63 3.35 9.61
CA LEU A 87 -4.72 2.79 8.80
C LEU A 87 -5.66 1.96 9.66
N LYS A 88 -5.12 1.11 10.50
CA LYS A 88 -5.94 0.27 11.36
C LYS A 88 -6.71 1.09 12.39
N GLU A 89 -6.07 2.07 13.01
CA GLU A 89 -6.73 2.99 13.94
C GLU A 89 -7.88 3.76 13.29
N LEU A 90 -7.72 4.12 12.02
CA LEU A 90 -8.72 4.89 11.28
C LEU A 90 -9.84 4.01 10.69
N GLY A 91 -9.83 2.73 10.97
CA GLY A 91 -10.92 1.84 10.60
C GLY A 91 -10.78 1.13 9.26
N ALA A 92 -9.56 0.97 8.76
CA ALA A 92 -9.34 0.18 7.56
C ALA A 92 -9.89 -1.23 7.72
N LYS A 93 -10.61 -1.72 6.71
CA LYS A 93 -11.24 -3.05 6.74
C LYS A 93 -10.22 -4.17 6.67
N LEU A 94 -9.22 -4.01 5.80
CA LEU A 94 -8.15 -4.98 5.60
C LEU A 94 -6.87 -4.23 5.28
N VAL A 95 -5.82 -4.49 6.04
CA VAL A 95 -4.49 -3.87 5.83
C VAL A 95 -3.49 -4.95 5.45
N VAL A 96 -2.90 -4.81 4.27
CA VAL A 96 -1.85 -5.70 3.77
C VAL A 96 -0.58 -4.88 3.67
N SER A 97 0.48 -5.28 4.37
CA SER A 97 1.73 -4.54 4.40
C SER A 97 2.90 -5.35 3.90
N ARG A 98 3.83 -4.67 3.24
CA ARG A 98 5.04 -5.28 2.70
C ARG A 98 6.09 -5.42 3.79
N ALA A 99 6.76 -6.57 3.83
CA ALA A 99 7.94 -6.81 4.65
C ALA A 99 9.07 -7.36 3.81
N GLU A 100 10.30 -7.07 4.19
CA GLU A 100 11.49 -7.64 3.55
C GLU A 100 12.08 -8.75 4.42
N ARG A 101 11.85 -8.69 5.74
CA ARG A 101 12.38 -9.65 6.71
C ARG A 101 11.28 -10.07 7.69
N ASP A 102 11.45 -11.28 8.27
CA ASP A 102 10.47 -11.82 9.21
C ASP A 102 10.28 -10.97 10.46
N VAL A 103 11.34 -10.32 10.95
CA VAL A 103 11.22 -9.43 12.11
C VAL A 103 10.32 -8.23 11.80
N GLN A 104 10.37 -7.71 10.58
CA GLN A 104 9.50 -6.62 10.16
C GLN A 104 8.05 -7.10 10.07
N ALA A 105 7.83 -8.29 9.53
CA ALA A 105 6.49 -8.89 9.46
C ALA A 105 5.86 -9.01 10.84
N LYS A 106 6.62 -9.43 11.84
CA LYS A 106 6.17 -9.50 13.23
C LYS A 106 5.66 -8.15 13.73
N PHE A 107 6.45 -7.09 13.55
CA PHE A 107 6.07 -5.76 14.00
C PHE A 107 4.84 -5.24 13.27
N LEU A 108 4.77 -5.47 11.96
CA LEU A 108 3.62 -5.06 11.16
C LEU A 108 2.34 -5.75 11.65
N LEU A 109 2.38 -7.05 11.85
CA LEU A 109 1.22 -7.81 12.33
C LEU A 109 0.79 -7.37 13.73
N ARG A 110 1.74 -7.07 14.61
CA ARG A 110 1.44 -6.59 15.97
C ARG A 110 0.84 -5.19 15.98
N ASN A 111 1.11 -4.40 14.94
CA ASN A 111 0.71 -2.99 14.89
C ASN A 111 -0.40 -2.71 13.89
N GLY A 112 -1.12 -3.73 13.43
CA GLY A 112 -2.34 -3.51 12.69
C GLY A 112 -2.45 -4.12 11.31
N ALA A 113 -1.37 -4.68 10.75
CA ALA A 113 -1.47 -5.40 9.48
C ALA A 113 -2.28 -6.69 9.69
N ASP A 114 -3.22 -6.92 8.81
CA ASP A 114 -3.98 -8.18 8.80
C ASP A 114 -3.20 -9.26 8.07
N GLU A 115 -2.44 -8.86 7.05
CA GLU A 115 -1.60 -9.75 6.25
C GLU A 115 -0.29 -9.06 5.91
N VAL A 116 0.74 -9.86 5.67
CA VAL A 116 2.06 -9.39 5.26
C VAL A 116 2.48 -10.09 3.97
N VAL A 117 3.06 -9.35 3.04
CA VAL A 117 3.58 -9.89 1.79
C VAL A 117 5.08 -9.61 1.67
N TYR A 118 5.78 -10.51 1.00
CA TYR A 118 7.22 -10.41 0.75
C TYR A 118 7.43 -10.29 -0.76
N PRO A 119 7.76 -9.12 -1.28
CA PRO A 119 7.87 -8.92 -2.74
C PRO A 119 8.82 -9.89 -3.43
N GLU A 120 9.98 -10.14 -2.85
CA GLU A 120 10.98 -11.05 -3.44
C GLU A 120 10.48 -12.49 -3.51
N LYS A 121 9.85 -12.97 -2.45
CA LYS A 121 9.28 -14.32 -2.42
C LYS A 121 8.15 -14.44 -3.44
N GLN A 122 7.34 -13.42 -3.55
CA GLN A 122 6.23 -13.39 -4.48
C GLN A 122 6.72 -13.42 -5.93
N LEU A 123 7.75 -12.61 -6.25
CA LEU A 123 8.33 -12.60 -7.59
C LEU A 123 8.99 -13.93 -7.94
N ALA A 124 9.71 -14.54 -7.00
CA ALA A 124 10.32 -15.84 -7.20
C ALA A 124 9.28 -16.93 -7.47
N LYS A 125 8.17 -16.89 -6.76
CA LYS A 125 7.04 -17.81 -6.96
C LYS A 125 6.44 -17.65 -8.34
N TRP A 126 6.26 -16.42 -8.81
CA TRP A 126 5.74 -16.14 -10.14
C TRP A 126 6.70 -16.60 -11.23
N ALA A 127 8.00 -16.40 -11.01
CA ALA A 127 9.02 -16.84 -11.97
C ALA A 127 9.11 -18.37 -12.12
N ALA A 128 8.70 -19.11 -11.10
CA ALA A 128 8.71 -20.58 -11.12
C ALA A 128 7.51 -21.19 -11.87
N ILE A 129 6.53 -20.38 -12.18
CA ILE A 129 5.36 -20.80 -12.93
C ILE A 129 5.60 -20.64 -14.42
#